data_17075f58211e516d1f433d7b2a7b4158
#
_entry.id   17075f58211e516d1f433d7b2a7b4158
#
_cell.length_a   1.000
_cell.length_b   1.000
_cell.length_c   1.000
_cell.angle_alpha   90.00
_cell.angle_beta   90.00
_cell.angle_gamma   90.00
#
_symmetry.space_group_name_H-M   'P 1'
#
loop_
_entity.id
_entity.type
_entity.pdbx_description
1 polymer ?
#
loop_
_entity_poly.entity_id
_entity_poly.type
_entity_poly.pdbx_seq_one_letter_code
_entity_poly.pdbx_strand_id
1 'polypeptide(L)'
;MEGWTEEEIGNKALMAPCGLYCGTCGVYIATRDGNTKFMAIMGTLYGTKPEETQCLGCMQPEPSKKQYHHCKVCNIRDCVTSKGYYSCHQCEEWPCNLIEDFPLATGVRVMKKAIPIWRAKVAEYGDETGSLEWVRLECERYHCSSCGEPLFRGAQRCRSCKKPVADELDGSL
;
A
#
# COMPACT_ATOMS: atom_id res chain seq x y z
N MET A 1 -20.58 6.56 0.83
CA MET A 1 -19.49 5.76 1.42
C MET A 1 -18.21 6.51 1.11
N GLU A 2 -17.57 7.06 2.12
CA GLU A 2 -16.29 7.75 1.95
C GLU A 2 -15.18 6.69 1.85
N GLY A 3 -15.08 6.08 0.69
CA GLY A 3 -13.99 5.18 0.32
C GLY A 3 -12.78 5.96 -0.18
N TRP A 4 -12.02 5.36 -1.08
CA TRP A 4 -10.99 6.06 -1.83
C TRP A 4 -11.64 6.89 -2.94
N THR A 5 -11.16 8.12 -3.11
CA THR A 5 -11.62 9.02 -4.16
C THR A 5 -10.96 8.66 -5.51
N GLU A 6 -11.55 9.11 -6.62
CA GLU A 6 -10.93 8.96 -7.95
C GLU A 6 -9.56 9.68 -8.03
N GLU A 7 -9.39 10.75 -7.27
CA GLU A 7 -8.09 11.44 -7.14
C GLU A 7 -7.05 10.55 -6.46
N GLU A 8 -7.42 9.85 -5.39
CA GLU A 8 -6.52 8.90 -4.72
C GLU A 8 -6.20 7.69 -5.61
N ILE A 9 -7.19 7.15 -6.32
CA ILE A 9 -7.01 6.04 -7.26
C ILE A 9 -6.04 6.44 -8.38
N GLY A 10 -6.18 7.64 -8.94
CA GLY A 10 -5.29 8.19 -9.97
C GLY A 10 -3.93 8.68 -9.48
N ASN A 11 -3.70 8.73 -8.17
CA ASN A 11 -2.48 9.29 -7.60
C ASN A 11 -1.30 8.30 -7.68
N LYS A 12 -0.41 8.52 -8.65
CA LYS A 12 0.80 7.70 -8.85
C LYS A 12 1.72 7.65 -7.62
N ALA A 13 1.70 8.67 -6.75
CA ALA A 13 2.47 8.67 -5.50
C ALA A 13 2.03 7.56 -4.52
N LEU A 14 0.81 7.05 -4.65
CA LEU A 14 0.27 5.96 -3.85
C LEU A 14 0.53 4.56 -4.43
N MET A 15 0.98 4.47 -5.68
CA MET A 15 1.31 3.21 -6.35
C MET A 15 2.73 2.79 -5.94
N ALA A 16 2.88 2.17 -4.76
CA ALA A 16 4.19 1.74 -4.29
C ALA A 16 4.78 0.68 -5.24
N PRO A 17 6.08 0.78 -5.58
CA PRO A 17 6.71 -0.06 -6.58
C PRO A 17 6.66 -1.56 -6.26
N CYS A 18 6.62 -1.91 -5.00
CA CYS A 18 6.54 -3.31 -4.55
C CYS A 18 5.14 -3.93 -4.64
N GLY A 19 4.10 -3.17 -5.01
CA GLY A 19 2.72 -3.63 -5.02
C GLY A 19 1.97 -3.49 -3.69
N LEU A 20 2.59 -2.87 -2.69
CA LEU A 20 1.91 -2.51 -1.44
C LEU A 20 1.20 -1.16 -1.64
N TYR A 21 0.01 -1.16 -2.23
CA TYR A 21 -0.73 0.07 -2.49
C TYR A 21 -0.83 0.96 -1.24
N CYS A 22 -0.35 2.20 -1.34
CA CYS A 22 -0.29 3.12 -0.20
C CYS A 22 -1.67 3.51 0.32
N GLY A 23 -2.68 3.55 -0.53
CA GLY A 23 -4.06 3.83 -0.12
C GLY A 23 -4.58 2.87 0.96
N THR A 24 -4.07 1.64 1.03
CA THR A 24 -4.40 0.66 2.06
C THR A 24 -3.42 0.64 3.24
N CYS A 25 -2.47 1.56 3.27
CA CYS A 25 -1.50 1.68 4.36
C CYS A 25 -2.10 2.44 5.55
N GLY A 26 -2.00 1.87 6.76
CA GLY A 26 -2.53 2.50 7.97
C GLY A 26 -1.90 3.87 8.26
N VAL A 27 -0.62 4.06 7.96
CA VAL A 27 0.06 5.35 8.13
C VAL A 27 -0.48 6.40 7.15
N TYR A 28 -0.68 6.03 5.88
CA TYR A 28 -1.28 6.92 4.89
C TYR A 28 -2.70 7.30 5.30
N ILE A 29 -3.54 6.32 5.62
CA ILE A 29 -4.94 6.55 6.02
C ILE A 29 -5.02 7.45 7.25
N ALA A 30 -4.18 7.21 8.27
CA ALA A 30 -4.13 8.06 9.45
C ALA A 30 -3.73 9.50 9.12
N THR A 31 -2.80 9.69 8.18
CA THR A 31 -2.36 11.02 7.71
C THR A 31 -3.45 11.72 6.91
N ARG A 32 -4.06 11.01 5.95
CA ARG A 32 -5.16 11.51 5.13
C ARG A 32 -6.33 12.01 5.97
N ASP A 33 -6.72 11.20 6.96
CA ASP A 33 -7.86 11.48 7.84
C ASP A 33 -7.53 12.50 8.95
N GLY A 34 -6.29 12.96 9.07
CA GLY A 34 -5.83 13.82 10.18
C GLY A 34 -6.03 13.17 11.56
N ASN A 35 -6.08 11.83 11.62
CA ASN A 35 -6.45 11.07 12.81
C ASN A 35 -5.24 10.81 13.70
N THR A 36 -4.98 11.73 14.64
CA THR A 36 -3.85 11.68 15.57
C THR A 36 -3.85 10.43 16.45
N LYS A 37 -5.02 9.93 16.85
CA LYS A 37 -5.15 8.70 17.64
C LYS A 37 -4.72 7.49 16.81
N PHE A 38 -5.11 7.45 15.55
CA PHE A 38 -4.70 6.36 14.65
C PHE A 38 -3.21 6.47 14.29
N MET A 39 -2.67 7.68 14.11
CA MET A 39 -1.22 7.89 13.98
C MET A 39 -0.45 7.32 15.19
N ALA A 40 -0.93 7.55 16.41
CA ALA A 40 -0.31 7.02 17.62
C ALA A 40 -0.33 5.48 17.65
N ILE A 41 -1.44 4.85 17.23
CA ILE A 41 -1.56 3.39 17.13
C ILE A 41 -0.56 2.84 16.09
N MET A 42 -0.48 3.45 14.92
CA MET A 42 0.47 3.05 13.88
C MET A 42 1.92 3.29 14.32
N GLY A 43 2.19 4.39 15.00
CA GLY A 43 3.49 4.68 15.59
C GLY A 43 3.93 3.59 16.59
N THR A 44 3.04 3.19 17.47
CA THR A 44 3.30 2.07 18.42
C THR A 44 3.59 0.77 17.68
N LEU A 45 2.80 0.45 16.64
CA LEU A 45 2.98 -0.78 15.85
C LEU A 45 4.34 -0.83 15.15
N TYR A 46 4.81 0.30 14.64
CA TYR A 46 6.06 0.39 13.86
C TYR A 46 7.26 0.94 14.63
N GLY A 47 7.11 1.24 15.92
CA GLY A 47 8.19 1.77 16.75
C GLY A 47 8.59 3.21 16.42
N THR A 48 7.66 4.04 15.95
CA THR A 48 7.88 5.46 15.63
C THR A 48 7.01 6.36 16.51
N LYS A 49 7.42 7.62 16.66
CA LYS A 49 6.61 8.61 17.39
C LYS A 49 5.41 9.04 16.53
N PRO A 50 4.29 9.47 17.14
CA PRO A 50 3.10 9.91 16.40
C PRO A 50 3.40 11.02 15.38
N GLU A 51 4.24 11.98 15.73
CA GLU A 51 4.65 13.09 14.86
C GLU A 51 5.51 12.65 13.66
N GLU A 52 6.18 11.51 13.78
CA GLU A 52 6.97 10.89 12.72
C GLU A 52 6.12 9.93 11.86
N THR A 53 4.92 9.59 12.35
CA THR A 53 4.01 8.62 11.72
C THR A 53 3.09 9.33 10.74
N GLN A 54 3.67 9.95 9.70
CA GLN A 54 2.96 10.64 8.63
C GLN A 54 3.47 10.22 7.26
N CYS A 55 2.55 10.07 6.29
CA CYS A 55 2.90 9.70 4.92
C CYS A 55 1.86 10.16 3.91
N LEU A 56 2.31 10.70 2.78
CA LEU A 56 1.48 11.05 1.62
C LEU A 56 1.70 10.12 0.42
N GLY A 57 2.38 9.00 0.62
CA GLY A 57 2.65 8.00 -0.41
C GLY A 57 4.14 7.68 -0.59
N CYS A 58 4.41 6.47 -1.09
CA CYS A 58 5.76 5.94 -1.25
C CYS A 58 6.54 6.64 -2.37
N MET A 59 5.84 7.00 -3.47
CA MET A 59 6.43 7.57 -4.68
C MET A 59 6.27 9.09 -4.75
N GLN A 60 6.38 9.79 -3.62
CA GLN A 60 6.46 11.25 -3.62
C GLN A 60 7.68 11.72 -4.43
N PRO A 61 7.53 12.74 -5.28
CA PRO A 61 8.61 13.21 -6.18
C PRO A 61 9.83 13.76 -5.43
N GLU A 62 9.62 14.29 -4.24
CA GLU A 62 10.67 14.78 -3.35
C GLU A 62 10.57 14.08 -1.99
N PRO A 63 11.69 13.86 -1.27
CA PRO A 63 11.65 13.34 0.07
C PRO A 63 10.95 14.34 0.99
N SER A 64 9.62 14.34 0.95
CA SER A 64 8.82 15.24 1.77
C SER A 64 8.94 14.85 3.25
N LYS A 65 8.78 15.82 4.13
CA LYS A 65 8.72 15.57 5.58
C LYS A 65 7.56 14.63 5.96
N LYS A 66 6.57 14.47 5.05
CA LYS A 66 5.40 13.60 5.21
C LYS A 66 5.56 12.25 4.50
N GLN A 67 6.77 11.82 4.21
CA GLN A 67 7.04 10.45 3.78
C GLN A 67 7.51 9.64 4.99
N TYR A 68 6.87 8.47 5.19
CA TYR A 68 7.19 7.62 6.32
C TYR A 68 8.64 7.12 6.27
N HIS A 69 9.31 7.04 7.43
CA HIS A 69 10.73 6.73 7.53
C HIS A 69 11.15 5.48 6.74
N HIS A 70 10.43 4.37 6.91
CA HIS A 70 10.74 3.12 6.19
C HIS A 70 10.61 3.23 4.67
N CYS A 71 9.76 4.13 4.19
CA CYS A 71 9.62 4.38 2.76
C CYS A 71 10.77 5.25 2.22
N LYS A 72 11.38 6.11 3.07
CA LYS A 72 12.53 6.94 2.66
C LYS A 72 13.78 6.13 2.37
N VAL A 73 13.97 5.02 3.08
CA VAL A 73 15.16 4.15 3.00
C VAL A 73 14.83 2.80 2.33
N CYS A 74 13.87 2.77 1.43
CA CYS A 74 13.38 1.54 0.83
C CYS A 74 14.25 1.08 -0.34
N ASN A 75 14.99 -0.01 -0.17
CA ASN A 75 15.83 -0.61 -1.21
C ASN A 75 15.05 -1.04 -2.45
N ILE A 76 13.78 -1.43 -2.31
CA ILE A 76 12.92 -1.81 -3.44
C ILE A 76 12.65 -0.58 -4.30
N ARG A 77 12.32 0.57 -3.69
CA ARG A 77 12.11 1.81 -4.42
C ARG A 77 13.38 2.26 -5.14
N ASP A 78 14.52 2.21 -4.45
CA ASP A 78 15.81 2.61 -5.03
C ASP A 78 16.19 1.69 -6.19
N CYS A 79 15.98 0.38 -6.09
CA CYS A 79 16.18 -0.59 -7.16
C CYS A 79 15.33 -0.27 -8.39
N VAL A 80 14.03 -0.06 -8.19
CA VAL A 80 13.08 0.26 -9.28
C VAL A 80 13.50 1.55 -9.98
N THR A 81 13.80 2.59 -9.22
CA THR A 81 14.23 3.90 -9.75
C THR A 81 15.55 3.79 -10.54
N SER A 82 16.55 3.05 -10.01
CA SER A 82 17.83 2.85 -10.68
C SER A 82 17.73 2.09 -12.00
N LYS A 83 16.72 1.21 -12.13
CA LYS A 83 16.43 0.49 -13.38
C LYS A 83 15.59 1.29 -14.37
N GLY A 84 15.16 2.51 -14.02
CA GLY A 84 14.28 3.33 -14.85
C GLY A 84 12.85 2.80 -14.91
N TYR A 85 12.46 1.93 -13.96
CA TYR A 85 11.10 1.45 -13.80
C TYR A 85 10.34 2.31 -12.78
N TYR A 86 9.03 2.25 -12.77
CA TYR A 86 8.23 2.82 -11.70
C TYR A 86 7.63 1.75 -10.76
N SER A 87 7.64 0.49 -11.16
CA SER A 87 7.17 -0.62 -10.33
C SER A 87 7.83 -1.95 -10.69
N CYS A 88 7.83 -2.85 -9.71
CA CYS A 88 8.30 -4.22 -9.85
C CYS A 88 7.49 -5.05 -10.86
N HIS A 89 6.28 -4.63 -11.26
CA HIS A 89 5.54 -5.33 -12.30
C HIS A 89 6.26 -5.31 -13.66
N GLN A 90 7.11 -4.28 -13.89
CA GLN A 90 7.93 -4.16 -15.11
C GLN A 90 9.22 -4.99 -15.07
N CYS A 91 9.63 -5.50 -13.89
CA CYS A 91 10.92 -6.15 -13.71
C CYS A 91 10.84 -7.65 -13.98
N GLU A 92 11.63 -8.14 -14.93
CA GLU A 92 11.69 -9.58 -15.27
C GLU A 92 12.32 -10.45 -14.17
N GLU A 93 13.16 -9.85 -13.31
CA GLU A 93 13.81 -10.55 -12.20
C GLU A 93 12.87 -10.75 -10.97
N TRP A 94 11.65 -10.21 -11.04
CA TRP A 94 10.70 -10.38 -9.94
C TRP A 94 10.09 -11.80 -9.93
N PRO A 95 9.92 -12.45 -8.75
CA PRO A 95 10.35 -12.05 -7.41
C PRO A 95 11.85 -12.19 -7.21
N CYS A 96 12.44 -11.25 -6.50
CA CYS A 96 13.88 -11.21 -6.23
C CYS A 96 14.14 -11.15 -4.71
N ASN A 97 15.42 -11.24 -4.31
CA ASN A 97 15.81 -11.26 -2.90
C ASN A 97 15.28 -10.04 -2.11
N LEU A 98 15.18 -8.85 -2.74
CA LEU A 98 14.61 -7.68 -2.07
C LEU A 98 13.15 -7.88 -1.65
N ILE A 99 12.40 -8.68 -2.40
CA ILE A 99 11.02 -9.04 -2.07
C ILE A 99 11.00 -10.18 -1.06
N GLU A 100 11.81 -11.24 -1.27
CA GLU A 100 11.84 -12.42 -0.39
C GLU A 100 12.34 -12.08 1.01
N ASP A 101 13.33 -11.20 1.12
CA ASP A 101 13.96 -10.79 2.38
C ASP A 101 13.27 -9.58 3.02
N PHE A 102 12.09 -9.17 2.51
CA PHE A 102 11.35 -8.06 3.09
C PHE A 102 10.95 -8.37 4.55
N PRO A 103 11.21 -7.47 5.51
CA PRO A 103 11.15 -7.79 6.95
C PRO A 103 9.76 -8.12 7.49
N LEU A 104 8.69 -7.78 6.75
CA LEU A 104 7.31 -8.05 7.16
C LEU A 104 6.71 -9.17 6.31
N ALA A 105 6.53 -10.36 6.88
CA ALA A 105 5.96 -11.51 6.18
C ALA A 105 4.59 -11.22 5.53
N THR A 106 3.71 -10.44 6.19
CA THR A 106 2.45 -9.99 5.61
C THR A 106 2.69 -9.14 4.36
N GLY A 107 3.69 -8.27 4.38
CA GLY A 107 4.08 -7.48 3.20
C GLY A 107 4.51 -8.37 2.04
N VAL A 108 5.34 -9.39 2.29
CA VAL A 108 5.79 -10.36 1.26
C VAL A 108 4.59 -11.05 0.61
N ARG A 109 3.64 -11.55 1.43
CA ARG A 109 2.42 -12.19 0.92
C ARG A 109 1.62 -11.28 0.00
N VAL A 110 1.39 -10.04 0.43
CA VAL A 110 0.63 -9.06 -0.36
C VAL A 110 1.37 -8.71 -1.65
N MET A 111 2.67 -8.47 -1.61
CA MET A 111 3.49 -8.17 -2.79
C MET A 111 3.43 -9.31 -3.82
N LYS A 112 3.60 -10.56 -3.36
CA LYS A 112 3.55 -11.75 -4.22
C LYS A 112 2.18 -11.96 -4.87
N LYS A 113 1.11 -11.49 -4.27
CA LYS A 113 -0.24 -11.52 -4.83
C LYS A 113 -0.50 -10.32 -5.75
N ALA A 114 -0.09 -9.14 -5.34
CA ALA A 114 -0.39 -7.88 -6.02
C ALA A 114 0.33 -7.75 -7.37
N ILE A 115 1.62 -8.07 -7.45
CA ILE A 115 2.40 -7.89 -8.70
C ILE A 115 1.89 -8.75 -9.85
N PRO A 116 1.59 -10.06 -9.69
CA PRO A 116 0.98 -10.83 -10.77
C PRO A 116 -0.37 -10.28 -11.24
N ILE A 117 -1.22 -9.80 -10.33
CA ILE A 117 -2.50 -9.18 -10.66
C ILE A 117 -2.27 -7.89 -11.45
N TRP A 118 -1.34 -7.05 -11.00
CA TRP A 118 -0.96 -5.81 -11.70
C TRP A 118 -0.48 -6.10 -13.11
N ARG A 119 0.42 -7.07 -13.29
CA ARG A 119 0.88 -7.52 -14.63
C ARG A 119 -0.26 -7.97 -15.51
N ALA A 120 -1.20 -8.76 -14.98
CA ALA A 120 -2.36 -9.22 -15.75
C ALA A 120 -3.24 -8.04 -16.19
N LYS A 121 -3.46 -7.05 -15.34
CA LYS A 121 -4.22 -5.86 -15.70
C LYS A 121 -3.50 -4.99 -16.72
N VAL A 122 -2.19 -4.83 -16.60
CA VAL A 122 -1.38 -4.14 -17.61
C VAL A 122 -1.40 -4.86 -18.97
N ALA A 123 -1.34 -6.20 -18.98
CA ALA A 123 -1.44 -6.97 -20.21
C ALA A 123 -2.82 -6.85 -20.88
N GLU A 124 -3.89 -6.70 -20.09
CA GLU A 124 -5.27 -6.59 -20.58
C GLU A 124 -5.61 -5.18 -21.08
N TYR A 125 -5.17 -4.12 -20.39
CA TYR A 125 -5.63 -2.74 -20.59
C TYR A 125 -4.52 -1.77 -21.00
N GLY A 126 -3.28 -2.20 -21.09
CA GLY A 126 -2.11 -1.33 -21.23
C GLY A 126 -1.65 -0.75 -19.89
N ASP A 127 -0.48 -0.15 -19.90
CA ASP A 127 0.26 0.18 -18.67
C ASP A 127 -0.48 1.16 -17.75
N GLU A 128 -0.97 2.27 -18.28
CA GLU A 128 -1.65 3.30 -17.48
C GLU A 128 -3.01 2.82 -16.99
N THR A 129 -3.88 2.37 -17.87
CA THR A 129 -5.23 1.90 -17.52
C THR A 129 -5.16 0.65 -16.65
N GLY A 130 -4.29 -0.30 -16.98
CA GLY A 130 -4.11 -1.53 -16.20
C GLY A 130 -3.61 -1.25 -14.77
N SER A 131 -2.76 -0.25 -14.60
CA SER A 131 -2.33 0.17 -13.25
C SER A 131 -3.47 0.76 -12.43
N LEU A 132 -4.35 1.57 -13.05
CA LEU A 132 -5.54 2.08 -12.38
C LEU A 132 -6.53 0.96 -12.02
N GLU A 133 -6.74 0.01 -12.92
CA GLU A 133 -7.60 -1.15 -12.66
C GLU A 133 -7.06 -2.03 -11.51
N TRP A 134 -5.74 -2.21 -11.44
CA TRP A 134 -5.13 -2.86 -10.28
C TRP A 134 -5.41 -2.10 -8.98
N VAL A 135 -5.26 -0.76 -8.97
CA VAL A 135 -5.56 0.07 -7.79
C VAL A 135 -7.03 -0.07 -7.38
N ARG A 136 -7.97 -0.09 -8.34
CA ARG A 136 -9.41 -0.29 -8.05
C ARG A 136 -9.65 -1.62 -7.37
N LEU A 137 -9.02 -2.70 -7.84
CA LEU A 137 -9.12 -4.02 -7.20
C LEU A 137 -8.55 -4.02 -5.77
N GLU A 138 -7.45 -3.30 -5.51
CA GLU A 138 -6.92 -3.16 -4.16
C GLU A 138 -7.90 -2.39 -3.24
N CYS A 139 -8.50 -1.31 -3.74
CA CYS A 139 -9.52 -0.58 -3.02
C CYS A 139 -10.76 -1.45 -2.73
N GLU A 140 -11.25 -2.18 -3.72
CA GLU A 140 -12.39 -3.09 -3.56
C GLU A 140 -12.11 -4.18 -2.52
N ARG A 141 -10.90 -4.73 -2.51
CA ARG A 141 -10.51 -5.76 -1.55
C ARG A 141 -10.47 -5.25 -0.12
N TYR A 142 -10.01 -4.03 0.11
CA TYR A 142 -9.81 -3.46 1.44
C TYR A 142 -11.03 -2.67 1.95
N HIS A 143 -12.22 -3.24 1.82
CA HIS A 143 -13.45 -2.71 2.41
C HIS A 143 -14.02 -3.64 3.48
N CYS A 144 -14.60 -3.05 4.52
CA CYS A 144 -15.36 -3.81 5.51
C CYS A 144 -16.65 -4.35 4.89
N SER A 145 -16.80 -5.66 4.85
CA SER A 145 -18.01 -6.33 4.32
C SER A 145 -19.29 -5.97 5.06
N SER A 146 -19.18 -5.40 6.26
CA SER A 146 -20.34 -5.07 7.11
C SER A 146 -20.80 -3.63 7.04
N CYS A 147 -19.88 -2.66 6.82
CA CYS A 147 -20.23 -1.23 6.83
C CYS A 147 -19.58 -0.44 5.68
N GLY A 148 -18.77 -1.08 4.83
CA GLY A 148 -18.13 -0.45 3.69
C GLY A 148 -16.93 0.46 4.04
N GLU A 149 -16.57 0.59 5.31
CA GLU A 149 -15.42 1.39 5.73
C GLU A 149 -14.13 0.87 5.09
N PRO A 150 -13.26 1.75 4.57
CA PRO A 150 -11.93 1.36 4.12
C PRO A 150 -11.12 0.67 5.24
N LEU A 151 -10.56 -0.47 4.91
CA LEU A 151 -9.68 -1.22 5.80
C LEU A 151 -8.22 -0.88 5.47
N PHE A 152 -7.36 -0.97 6.48
CA PHE A 152 -5.93 -0.91 6.25
C PHE A 152 -5.31 -2.30 6.28
N ARG A 153 -4.21 -2.46 5.58
CA ARG A 153 -3.44 -3.70 5.55
C ARG A 153 -2.98 -4.10 6.96
N GLY A 154 -3.25 -5.33 7.34
CA GLY A 154 -3.01 -5.84 8.69
C GLY A 154 -4.14 -5.55 9.69
N ALA A 155 -5.27 -4.97 9.26
CA ALA A 155 -6.40 -4.71 10.14
C ALA A 155 -7.04 -6.02 10.60
N GLN A 156 -7.11 -6.24 11.89
CA GLN A 156 -7.84 -7.37 12.50
C GLN A 156 -9.31 -7.05 12.78
N ARG A 157 -9.64 -5.77 12.88
CA ARG A 157 -10.99 -5.27 13.11
C ARG A 157 -11.23 -3.99 12.31
N CYS A 158 -12.46 -3.82 11.85
CA CYS A 158 -12.89 -2.56 11.23
C CYS A 158 -12.81 -1.40 12.23
N ARG A 159 -12.24 -0.28 11.81
CA ARG A 159 -12.12 0.94 12.64
C ARG A 159 -13.47 1.51 13.04
N SER A 160 -14.47 1.41 12.17
CA SER A 160 -15.82 1.94 12.35
C SER A 160 -16.71 0.98 13.14
N CYS A 161 -17.12 -0.14 12.54
CA CYS A 161 -18.09 -1.06 13.14
C CYS A 161 -17.51 -2.09 14.12
N LYS A 162 -16.19 -2.15 14.29
CA LYS A 162 -15.45 -3.06 15.19
C LYS A 162 -15.58 -4.56 14.86
N LYS A 163 -16.28 -4.93 13.80
CA LYS A 163 -16.37 -6.34 13.38
C LYS A 163 -14.99 -6.89 12.98
N PRO A 164 -14.75 -8.18 13.21
CA PRO A 164 -13.53 -8.83 12.74
C PRO A 164 -13.36 -8.69 11.23
N VAL A 165 -12.12 -8.58 10.78
CA VAL A 165 -11.72 -8.64 9.38
C VAL A 165 -11.31 -10.06 9.06
N ALA A 166 -11.63 -10.55 7.86
CA ALA A 166 -11.25 -11.88 7.41
C ALA A 166 -9.72 -12.01 7.32
N ASP A 167 -9.19 -13.13 7.80
CA ASP A 167 -7.73 -13.39 7.84
C ASP A 167 -7.11 -13.42 6.42
N GLU A 168 -7.91 -13.78 5.41
CA GLU A 168 -7.48 -13.87 4.02
C GLU A 168 -7.32 -12.51 3.32
N LEU A 169 -7.70 -11.40 3.98
CA LEU A 169 -7.62 -10.06 3.37
C LEU A 169 -6.21 -9.76 2.84
N ASP A 170 -5.20 -10.01 3.65
CA ASP A 170 -3.78 -9.81 3.29
C ASP A 170 -3.16 -11.02 2.58
N GLY A 171 -3.97 -12.01 2.23
CA GLY A 171 -3.54 -13.27 1.61
C GLY A 171 -3.04 -14.29 2.61
N SER A 172 -3.37 -15.57 2.38
CA SER A 172 -2.72 -16.71 3.02
C SER A 172 -1.36 -16.99 2.37
N LEU A 173 -0.45 -17.55 3.13
CA LEU A 173 0.79 -18.13 2.60
C LEU A 173 0.47 -19.33 1.71
#